data_928ce149822be764c7ae0044ad203976
#
_entry.id   928ce149822be764c7ae0044ad203976
#
_cell.length_a   1.000
_cell.length_b   1.000
_cell.length_c   1.000
_cell.angle_alpha   90.00
_cell.angle_beta   90.00
_cell.angle_gamma   90.00
#
_symmetry.space_group_name_H-M   'P 1'
#
loop_
_entity.id
_entity.type
_entity.pdbx_description
1 polymer ?
#
loop_
_entity_poly.entity_id
_entity_poly.type
_entity_poly.pdbx_seq_one_letter_code
_entity_poly.pdbx_strand_id
1 'polypeptide(L)'
;TLATSSAASDVYKRQPSAMAELEGIMAKQFMSNTSSKASSIGGVETAAKIMNFAKVDVESGVMSGVTKMDKNLAEQIQDRMLVFENMADIDNRSMQTLLRDVENDLLMAALRGADEAVKDKFLSNMSERARDLLLDDMEAKGPIRVSEVEAAQKAIMQIARKLSDDGEIMLAGAGEAFV
;
A
#
# COMPACT_ATOMS: atom_id res chain seq x y z
N THR A 1 -32.26 -48.32 -51.60
CA THR A 1 -32.34 -48.12 -50.13
C THR A 1 -31.06 -48.52 -49.40
N LEU A 2 -29.96 -47.82 -49.53
CA LEU A 2 -28.75 -47.99 -48.70
C LEU A 2 -27.77 -46.82 -48.95
N ALA A 3 -28.17 -45.56 -48.69
CA ALA A 3 -27.30 -44.40 -48.86
C ALA A 3 -27.36 -43.39 -47.70
N THR A 4 -27.91 -43.74 -46.53
CA THR A 4 -28.09 -42.81 -45.39
C THR A 4 -27.24 -43.14 -44.16
N SER A 5 -26.37 -44.17 -44.23
CA SER A 5 -25.56 -44.59 -43.06
C SER A 5 -24.12 -44.00 -43.04
N SER A 6 -23.65 -43.47 -44.17
CA SER A 6 -22.26 -42.97 -44.25
C SER A 6 -22.10 -41.51 -43.76
N ALA A 7 -23.11 -40.69 -43.96
CA ALA A 7 -23.01 -39.26 -43.57
C ALA A 7 -23.07 -39.02 -42.05
N ALA A 8 -23.80 -39.87 -41.31
CA ALA A 8 -23.89 -39.75 -39.85
C ALA A 8 -22.58 -40.16 -39.12
N SER A 9 -21.84 -41.12 -39.70
CA SER A 9 -20.58 -41.60 -39.16
C SER A 9 -19.42 -40.61 -39.34
N ASP A 10 -19.45 -39.80 -40.40
CA ASP A 10 -18.43 -38.80 -40.68
C ASP A 10 -18.58 -37.51 -39.82
N VAL A 11 -19.79 -37.18 -39.40
CA VAL A 11 -20.03 -36.07 -38.47
C VAL A 11 -19.54 -36.39 -37.07
N TYR A 12 -19.67 -37.66 -36.65
CA TYR A 12 -19.22 -38.09 -35.30
C TYR A 12 -17.69 -38.20 -35.16
N LYS A 13 -16.96 -38.44 -36.27
CA LYS A 13 -15.49 -38.51 -36.29
C LYS A 13 -14.80 -37.16 -36.31
N ARG A 14 -15.49 -36.06 -36.61
CA ARG A 14 -14.93 -34.70 -36.59
C ARG A 14 -14.97 -33.99 -35.23
N GLN A 15 -15.77 -34.52 -34.28
CA GLN A 15 -15.92 -33.89 -32.96
C GLN A 15 -14.63 -33.90 -32.09
N PRO A 16 -13.82 -34.99 -32.04
CA PRO A 16 -12.59 -34.96 -31.23
C PRO A 16 -11.51 -33.97 -31.73
N SER A 17 -11.42 -33.76 -33.06
CA SER A 17 -10.44 -32.82 -33.62
C SER A 17 -10.87 -31.37 -33.43
N ALA A 18 -12.16 -31.07 -33.50
CA ALA A 18 -12.72 -29.75 -33.23
C ALA A 18 -12.58 -29.35 -31.75
N MET A 19 -12.75 -30.31 -30.84
CA MET A 19 -12.53 -30.09 -29.40
C MET A 19 -11.05 -29.84 -29.07
N ALA A 20 -10.14 -30.62 -29.67
CA ALA A 20 -8.69 -30.41 -29.48
C ALA A 20 -8.21 -29.06 -30.07
N GLU A 21 -8.83 -28.65 -31.18
CA GLU A 21 -8.53 -27.34 -31.80
C GLU A 21 -9.10 -26.21 -30.95
N LEU A 22 -10.27 -26.35 -30.37
CA LEU A 22 -10.88 -25.41 -29.42
C LEU A 22 -10.06 -25.31 -28.12
N GLU A 23 -9.63 -26.44 -27.56
CA GLU A 23 -8.73 -26.47 -26.40
C GLU A 23 -7.40 -25.77 -26.70
N GLY A 24 -6.83 -25.99 -27.87
CA GLY A 24 -5.60 -25.32 -28.32
C GLY A 24 -5.76 -23.80 -28.47
N ILE A 25 -6.90 -23.35 -28.98
CA ILE A 25 -7.22 -21.92 -29.13
C ILE A 25 -7.50 -21.30 -27.75
N MET A 26 -8.24 -22.00 -26.90
CA MET A 26 -8.51 -21.54 -25.53
C MET A 26 -7.23 -21.48 -24.69
N ALA A 27 -6.37 -22.49 -24.76
CA ALA A 27 -5.09 -22.49 -24.06
C ALA A 27 -4.19 -21.33 -24.53
N LYS A 28 -4.11 -21.07 -25.85
CA LYS A 28 -3.38 -19.90 -26.40
C LYS A 28 -4.00 -18.57 -25.96
N GLN A 29 -5.31 -18.45 -25.98
CA GLN A 29 -6.03 -17.24 -25.53
C GLN A 29 -5.84 -17.03 -24.03
N PHE A 30 -5.88 -18.09 -23.21
CA PHE A 30 -5.63 -18.01 -21.78
C PHE A 30 -4.19 -17.63 -21.49
N MET A 31 -3.20 -18.21 -22.15
CA MET A 31 -1.79 -17.86 -21.99
C MET A 31 -1.49 -16.44 -22.47
N SER A 32 -2.09 -15.98 -23.55
CA SER A 32 -1.90 -14.59 -24.03
C SER A 32 -2.62 -13.56 -23.16
N ASN A 33 -3.76 -13.90 -22.58
CA ASN A 33 -4.47 -13.02 -21.64
C ASN A 33 -3.86 -12.98 -20.22
N THR A 34 -3.20 -14.07 -19.78
CA THR A 34 -2.51 -14.09 -18.48
C THR A 34 -1.22 -13.28 -18.48
N SER A 35 -0.53 -13.18 -19.63
CA SER A 35 0.72 -12.41 -19.71
C SER A 35 0.53 -10.91 -19.91
N SER A 36 -0.63 -10.43 -20.38
CA SER A 36 -0.84 -9.00 -20.63
C SER A 36 -1.82 -8.30 -19.68
N LYS A 37 -2.59 -9.03 -18.87
CA LYS A 37 -3.55 -8.46 -17.89
C LYS A 37 -3.24 -8.77 -16.44
N ALA A 38 -2.23 -9.60 -16.13
CA ALA A 38 -1.81 -9.86 -14.75
C ALA A 38 -1.14 -8.65 -14.07
N SER A 39 -0.83 -7.58 -14.81
CA SER A 39 -0.15 -6.40 -14.25
C SER A 39 -1.06 -5.23 -13.88
N SER A 40 -2.38 -5.34 -14.04
CA SER A 40 -3.28 -4.20 -13.88
C SER A 40 -4.32 -4.31 -12.77
N ILE A 41 -4.48 -5.48 -12.15
CA ILE A 41 -5.45 -5.63 -11.06
C ILE A 41 -4.70 -5.60 -9.74
N GLY A 42 -4.63 -4.40 -9.19
CA GLY A 42 -4.37 -4.26 -7.78
C GLY A 42 -2.93 -4.14 -7.30
N GLY A 43 -1.94 -3.96 -8.08
CA GLY A 43 -0.53 -3.69 -7.70
C GLY A 43 -0.16 -3.61 -6.20
N VAL A 44 1.02 -3.24 -5.88
CA VAL A 44 1.55 -3.05 -4.51
C VAL A 44 0.63 -2.20 -3.62
N GLU A 45 0.02 -1.16 -4.20
CA GLU A 45 -0.88 -0.26 -3.49
C GLU A 45 -2.18 -0.94 -3.02
N THR A 46 -2.78 -1.78 -3.86
CA THR A 46 -3.97 -2.53 -3.46
C THR A 46 -3.64 -3.62 -2.44
N ALA A 47 -2.47 -4.27 -2.58
CA ALA A 47 -1.98 -5.22 -1.59
C ALA A 47 -1.80 -4.53 -0.22
N ALA A 48 -1.17 -3.36 -0.18
CA ALA A 48 -0.99 -2.58 1.03
C ALA A 48 -2.34 -2.18 1.67
N LYS A 49 -3.30 -1.70 0.87
CA LYS A 49 -4.65 -1.38 1.36
C LYS A 49 -5.35 -2.60 1.96
N ILE A 50 -5.25 -3.77 1.32
CA ILE A 50 -5.83 -5.01 1.85
C ILE A 50 -5.15 -5.40 3.17
N MET A 51 -3.83 -5.27 3.25
CA MET A 51 -3.08 -5.60 4.47
C MET A 51 -3.46 -4.69 5.64
N ASN A 52 -3.68 -3.39 5.41
CA ASN A 52 -4.13 -2.45 6.45
C ASN A 52 -5.51 -2.81 7.04
N PHE A 53 -6.35 -3.56 6.33
CA PHE A 53 -7.62 -4.09 6.84
C PHE A 53 -7.51 -5.51 7.42
N ALA A 54 -6.37 -6.16 7.27
CA ALA A 54 -6.15 -7.52 7.78
C ALA A 54 -5.91 -7.49 9.30
N LYS A 55 -6.23 -8.62 9.96
CA LYS A 55 -5.82 -8.80 11.35
C LYS A 55 -4.31 -9.01 11.42
N VAL A 56 -3.68 -8.57 12.49
CA VAL A 56 -2.22 -8.63 12.71
C VAL A 56 -1.62 -10.00 12.42
N ASP A 57 -2.28 -11.09 12.87
CA ASP A 57 -1.82 -12.47 12.62
C ASP A 57 -1.80 -12.82 11.12
N VAL A 58 -2.82 -12.35 10.38
CA VAL A 58 -2.93 -12.59 8.93
C VAL A 58 -1.91 -11.74 8.17
N GLU A 59 -1.77 -10.48 8.54
CA GLU A 59 -0.78 -9.57 8.00
C GLU A 59 0.64 -10.13 8.14
N SER A 60 1.05 -10.49 9.35
CA SER A 60 2.36 -11.07 9.65
C SER A 60 2.62 -12.35 8.84
N GLY A 61 1.62 -13.23 8.75
CA GLY A 61 1.72 -14.47 7.98
C GLY A 61 1.92 -14.24 6.49
N VAL A 62 1.13 -13.34 5.91
CA VAL A 62 1.22 -12.97 4.48
C VAL A 62 2.54 -12.27 4.19
N MET A 63 2.92 -11.27 5.00
CA MET A 63 4.17 -10.53 4.80
C MET A 63 5.40 -11.42 4.94
N SER A 64 5.41 -12.36 5.89
CA SER A 64 6.47 -13.38 6.00
C SER A 64 6.55 -14.26 4.75
N GLY A 65 5.40 -14.63 4.16
CA GLY A 65 5.34 -15.39 2.91
C GLY A 65 5.90 -14.59 1.73
N VAL A 66 5.47 -13.34 1.58
CA VAL A 66 5.94 -12.45 0.50
C VAL A 66 7.45 -12.18 0.64
N THR A 67 7.95 -11.92 1.85
CA THR A 67 9.38 -11.67 2.10
C THR A 67 10.26 -12.86 1.69
N LYS A 68 9.77 -14.09 1.89
CA LYS A 68 10.50 -15.30 1.46
C LYS A 68 10.52 -15.48 -0.05
N MET A 69 9.52 -14.98 -0.76
CA MET A 69 9.40 -15.08 -2.23
C MET A 69 10.12 -13.93 -2.93
N ASP A 70 9.91 -12.70 -2.49
CA ASP A 70 10.47 -11.49 -3.03
C ASP A 70 10.57 -10.41 -1.93
N LYS A 71 11.78 -10.21 -1.42
CA LYS A 71 12.07 -9.24 -0.37
C LYS A 71 11.76 -7.80 -0.81
N ASN A 72 12.08 -7.46 -2.07
CA ASN A 72 11.85 -6.13 -2.61
C ASN A 72 10.35 -5.82 -2.71
N LEU A 73 9.55 -6.81 -3.14
CA LEU A 73 8.09 -6.67 -3.17
C LEU A 73 7.52 -6.49 -1.76
N ALA A 74 8.02 -7.23 -0.77
CA ALA A 74 7.60 -7.09 0.63
C ALA A 74 7.89 -5.67 1.15
N GLU A 75 9.09 -5.15 0.91
CA GLU A 75 9.47 -3.78 1.28
C GLU A 75 8.55 -2.75 0.61
N GLN A 76 8.27 -2.90 -0.69
CA GLN A 76 7.35 -2.00 -1.40
C GLN A 76 5.92 -2.05 -0.84
N ILE A 77 5.42 -3.21 -0.43
CA ILE A 77 4.10 -3.33 0.20
C ILE A 77 4.11 -2.64 1.56
N GLN A 78 5.11 -2.88 2.41
CA GLN A 78 5.26 -2.24 3.71
C GLN A 78 5.35 -0.72 3.59
N ASP A 79 6.07 -0.20 2.59
CA ASP A 79 6.16 1.24 2.31
C ASP A 79 4.80 1.87 2.01
N ARG A 80 3.88 1.11 1.41
CA ARG A 80 2.53 1.56 1.07
C ARG A 80 1.49 1.27 2.15
N MET A 81 1.82 0.43 3.11
CA MET A 81 0.98 0.16 4.29
C MET A 81 1.09 1.28 5.33
N LEU A 82 2.25 1.91 5.43
CA LEU A 82 2.45 3.07 6.28
C LEU A 82 1.77 4.28 5.62
N VAL A 83 0.64 4.68 6.15
CA VAL A 83 -0.08 5.89 5.76
C VAL A 83 0.09 6.97 6.84
N PHE A 84 -0.01 8.25 6.44
CA PHE A 84 0.25 9.36 7.35
C PHE A 84 -0.71 9.39 8.55
N GLU A 85 -1.89 8.84 8.39
CA GLU A 85 -2.91 8.68 9.43
C GLU A 85 -2.44 7.81 10.60
N ASN A 86 -1.54 6.85 10.36
CA ASN A 86 -0.95 5.99 11.39
C ASN A 86 -0.06 6.76 12.38
N MET A 87 0.31 8.01 12.04
CA MET A 87 1.04 8.89 12.95
C MET A 87 0.26 9.22 14.23
N ALA A 88 -1.07 9.12 14.21
CA ALA A 88 -1.90 9.31 15.39
C ALA A 88 -1.65 8.26 16.48
N ASP A 89 -1.25 7.06 16.09
CA ASP A 89 -1.08 5.89 16.98
C ASP A 89 0.36 5.76 17.55
N ILE A 90 1.29 6.57 17.08
CA ILE A 90 2.69 6.56 17.57
C ILE A 90 2.73 7.05 19.03
N ASP A 91 3.58 6.43 19.86
CA ASP A 91 3.78 6.88 21.22
C ASP A 91 4.41 8.29 21.29
N ASN A 92 4.22 8.98 22.40
CA ASN A 92 4.65 10.38 22.54
C ASN A 92 6.17 10.55 22.47
N ARG A 93 6.95 9.59 22.94
CA ARG A 93 8.41 9.64 22.90
C ARG A 93 8.92 9.53 21.47
N SER A 94 8.38 8.57 20.71
CA SER A 94 8.69 8.39 19.29
C SER A 94 8.26 9.62 18.48
N MET A 95 7.08 10.20 18.76
CA MET A 95 6.62 11.44 18.13
C MET A 95 7.58 12.63 18.41
N GLN A 96 8.05 12.79 19.64
CA GLN A 96 9.01 13.85 19.99
C GLN A 96 10.38 13.65 19.32
N THR A 97 10.80 12.41 19.12
CA THR A 97 12.02 12.10 18.36
C THR A 97 11.83 12.47 16.88
N LEU A 98 10.73 12.06 16.27
CA LEU A 98 10.39 12.41 14.90
C LEU A 98 10.34 13.93 14.68
N LEU A 99 9.73 14.68 15.59
CA LEU A 99 9.61 16.14 15.52
C LEU A 99 10.95 16.89 15.54
N ARG A 100 12.04 16.28 16.02
CA ARG A 100 13.37 16.87 15.98
C ARG A 100 14.00 16.84 14.60
N ASP A 101 13.65 15.81 13.82
CA ASP A 101 14.22 15.57 12.50
C ASP A 101 13.34 16.10 11.36
N VAL A 102 12.12 16.55 11.66
CA VAL A 102 11.19 17.12 10.69
C VAL A 102 11.30 18.64 10.68
N GLU A 103 11.53 19.22 9.51
CA GLU A 103 11.53 20.67 9.31
C GLU A 103 10.12 21.27 9.46
N ASN A 104 10.03 22.47 10.05
CA ASN A 104 8.74 23.14 10.28
C ASN A 104 7.92 23.36 9.00
N ASP A 105 8.56 23.75 7.91
CA ASP A 105 7.89 23.96 6.62
C ASP A 105 7.25 22.67 6.08
N LEU A 106 7.95 21.54 6.25
CA LEU A 106 7.47 20.23 5.85
C LEU A 106 6.29 19.78 6.74
N LEU A 107 6.43 19.98 8.06
CA LEU A 107 5.39 19.67 9.04
C LEU A 107 4.12 20.49 8.78
N MET A 108 4.26 21.79 8.55
CA MET A 108 3.15 22.68 8.24
C MET A 108 2.39 22.22 6.98
N ALA A 109 3.12 21.88 5.90
CA ALA A 109 2.51 21.41 4.67
C ALA A 109 1.76 20.08 4.88
N ALA A 110 2.36 19.13 5.58
CA ALA A 110 1.78 17.81 5.85
C ALA A 110 0.50 17.89 6.71
N LEU A 111 0.53 18.71 7.76
CA LEU A 111 -0.60 18.84 8.70
C LEU A 111 -1.81 19.55 8.09
N ARG A 112 -1.65 20.31 7.00
CA ARG A 112 -2.81 20.92 6.33
C ARG A 112 -3.79 19.91 5.74
N GLY A 113 -3.30 18.78 5.27
CA GLY A 113 -4.14 17.70 4.75
C GLY A 113 -4.35 16.55 5.71
N ALA A 114 -3.90 16.68 6.96
CA ALA A 114 -4.03 15.66 7.97
C ALA A 114 -5.42 15.68 8.63
N ASP A 115 -5.86 14.52 9.12
CA ASP A 115 -7.02 14.42 10.00
C ASP A 115 -6.74 15.08 11.35
N GLU A 116 -7.81 15.44 12.06
CA GLU A 116 -7.73 16.12 13.36
C GLU A 116 -6.93 15.31 14.38
N ALA A 117 -7.11 13.98 14.41
CA ALA A 117 -6.40 13.09 15.33
C ALA A 117 -4.86 13.14 15.12
N VAL A 118 -4.42 13.20 13.86
CA VAL A 118 -3.00 13.35 13.53
C VAL A 118 -2.49 14.72 13.90
N LYS A 119 -3.23 15.79 13.59
CA LYS A 119 -2.86 17.17 13.98
C LYS A 119 -2.70 17.28 15.49
N ASP A 120 -3.68 16.83 16.25
CA ASP A 120 -3.65 16.84 17.71
C ASP A 120 -2.46 16.08 18.26
N LYS A 121 -2.13 14.94 17.65
CA LYS A 121 -0.98 14.13 18.05
C LYS A 121 0.35 14.86 17.86
N PHE A 122 0.56 15.51 16.73
CA PHE A 122 1.76 16.32 16.48
C PHE A 122 1.80 17.54 17.41
N LEU A 123 0.73 18.32 17.45
CA LEU A 123 0.65 19.58 18.23
C LEU A 123 0.79 19.34 19.73
N SER A 124 0.23 18.27 20.27
CA SER A 124 0.34 17.93 21.70
C SER A 124 1.74 17.49 22.12
N ASN A 125 2.58 17.06 21.17
CA ASN A 125 3.95 16.66 21.41
C ASN A 125 4.99 17.77 21.12
N MET A 126 4.52 18.96 20.74
CA MET A 126 5.35 20.18 20.56
C MET A 126 5.32 21.04 21.81
N SER A 127 6.35 21.90 21.96
CA SER A 127 6.26 22.97 22.96
C SER A 127 5.18 23.98 22.57
N GLU A 128 4.57 24.63 23.56
CA GLU A 128 3.53 25.64 23.34
C GLU A 128 3.98 26.73 22.34
N ARG A 129 5.19 27.25 22.51
CA ARG A 129 5.76 28.25 21.60
C ARG A 129 5.93 27.72 20.15
N ALA A 130 6.39 26.47 19.97
CA ALA A 130 6.58 25.89 18.66
C ALA A 130 5.22 25.62 17.98
N ARG A 131 4.23 25.16 18.75
CA ARG A 131 2.88 24.95 18.28
C ARG A 131 2.22 26.24 17.80
N ASP A 132 2.30 27.31 18.61
CA ASP A 132 1.69 28.60 18.29
C ASP A 132 2.33 29.21 17.03
N LEU A 133 3.65 29.14 16.92
CA LEU A 133 4.38 29.57 15.71
C LEU A 133 3.95 28.79 14.47
N LEU A 134 3.83 27.47 14.60
CA LEU A 134 3.39 26.61 13.48
C LEU A 134 1.98 26.96 13.02
N LEU A 135 1.05 27.21 13.96
CA LEU A 135 -0.34 27.57 13.66
C LEU A 135 -0.41 28.95 12.99
N ASP A 136 0.35 29.93 13.47
CA ASP A 136 0.45 31.26 12.86
C ASP A 136 1.00 31.19 11.44
N ASP A 137 2.06 30.39 11.21
CA ASP A 137 2.63 30.17 9.88
C ASP A 137 1.66 29.45 8.95
N MET A 138 0.87 28.50 9.47
CA MET A 138 -0.18 27.84 8.72
C MET A 138 -1.28 28.82 8.27
N GLU A 139 -1.68 29.76 9.11
CA GLU A 139 -2.66 30.81 8.73
C GLU A 139 -2.06 31.79 7.71
N ALA A 140 -0.83 32.24 7.90
CA ALA A 140 -0.17 33.22 7.06
C ALA A 140 0.09 32.74 5.62
N LYS A 141 0.47 31.47 5.44
CA LYS A 141 0.86 30.89 4.14
C LYS A 141 -0.34 30.63 3.19
N GLY A 142 -1.59 30.72 3.68
CA GLY A 142 -2.79 30.48 2.84
C GLY A 142 -2.89 29.05 2.30
N PRO A 143 -3.76 28.77 1.32
CA PRO A 143 -3.98 27.44 0.77
C PRO A 143 -2.76 26.95 -0.02
N ILE A 144 -2.39 25.67 0.16
CA ILE A 144 -1.33 24.98 -0.58
C ILE A 144 -1.91 23.90 -1.49
N ARG A 145 -1.13 23.43 -2.46
CA ARG A 145 -1.57 22.40 -3.40
C ARG A 145 -1.64 21.03 -2.72
N VAL A 146 -2.63 20.21 -3.09
CA VAL A 146 -2.76 18.84 -2.59
C VAL A 146 -1.49 18.03 -2.84
N SER A 147 -0.86 18.20 -4.00
CA SER A 147 0.40 17.53 -4.33
C SER A 147 1.57 17.93 -3.41
N GLU A 148 1.57 19.14 -2.86
CA GLU A 148 2.58 19.58 -1.89
C GLU A 148 2.31 18.93 -0.51
N VAL A 149 1.04 18.82 -0.14
CA VAL A 149 0.63 18.10 1.07
C VAL A 149 1.07 16.64 1.02
N GLU A 150 0.70 15.93 -0.07
CA GLU A 150 1.06 14.53 -0.26
C GLU A 150 2.58 14.32 -0.28
N ALA A 151 3.32 15.21 -0.94
CA ALA A 151 4.78 15.15 -0.95
C ALA A 151 5.38 15.35 0.45
N ALA A 152 4.83 16.28 1.23
CA ALA A 152 5.27 16.54 2.60
C ALA A 152 4.95 15.37 3.53
N GLN A 153 3.74 14.82 3.45
CA GLN A 153 3.35 13.63 4.22
C GLN A 153 4.26 12.46 3.90
N LYS A 154 4.53 12.21 2.62
CA LYS A 154 5.44 11.15 2.18
C LYS A 154 6.87 11.35 2.71
N ALA A 155 7.38 12.57 2.71
CA ALA A 155 8.72 12.86 3.23
C ALA A 155 8.81 12.61 4.74
N ILE A 156 7.79 13.01 5.53
CA ILE A 156 7.74 12.71 6.97
C ILE A 156 7.69 11.20 7.21
N MET A 157 6.91 10.45 6.42
CA MET A 157 6.85 8.99 6.52
C MET A 157 8.21 8.34 6.24
N GLN A 158 8.98 8.87 5.29
CA GLN A 158 10.34 8.38 5.01
C GLN A 158 11.29 8.64 6.18
N ILE A 159 11.21 9.82 6.82
CA ILE A 159 11.98 10.14 8.03
C ILE A 159 11.58 9.19 9.17
N ALA A 160 10.28 9.02 9.42
CA ALA A 160 9.76 8.14 10.45
C ALA A 160 10.22 6.68 10.24
N ARG A 161 10.18 6.18 9.00
CA ARG A 161 10.68 4.85 8.69
C ARG A 161 12.15 4.71 8.96
N LYS A 162 12.97 5.66 8.52
CA LYS A 162 14.42 5.65 8.78
C LYS A 162 14.71 5.59 10.27
N LEU A 163 14.04 6.41 11.08
CA LEU A 163 14.19 6.41 12.53
C LEU A 163 13.71 5.08 13.16
N SER A 164 12.70 4.44 12.57
CA SER A 164 12.24 3.12 13.00
C SER A 164 13.26 2.02 12.65
N ASP A 165 13.82 2.05 11.44
CA ASP A 165 14.87 1.11 11.01
C ASP A 165 16.14 1.26 11.86
N ASP A 166 16.47 2.49 12.29
CA ASP A 166 17.56 2.81 13.21
C ASP A 166 17.22 2.47 14.68
N GLY A 167 15.97 2.06 14.97
CA GLY A 167 15.50 1.68 16.30
C GLY A 167 15.24 2.85 17.25
N GLU A 168 15.18 4.09 16.75
CA GLU A 168 14.98 5.29 17.56
C GLU A 168 13.49 5.55 17.87
N ILE A 169 12.58 5.10 16.99
CA ILE A 169 11.14 5.21 17.18
C ILE A 169 10.43 3.88 16.91
N MET A 170 9.23 3.73 17.47
CA MET A 170 8.32 2.62 17.18
C MET A 170 7.16 3.13 16.34
N LEU A 171 6.98 2.57 15.14
CA LEU A 171 5.81 2.83 14.30
C LEU A 171 4.71 1.81 14.65
N ALA A 172 3.51 2.30 14.96
CA ALA A 172 2.34 1.44 15.15
C ALA A 172 2.03 0.73 13.81
N GLY A 173 2.02 -0.61 13.83
CA GLY A 173 1.82 -1.43 12.62
C GLY A 173 3.06 -2.22 12.15
N ALA A 174 4.24 -1.99 12.71
CA ALA A 174 5.43 -2.81 12.46
C ALA A 174 5.54 -4.00 13.44
N GLY A 175 4.47 -4.78 13.59
CA GLY A 175 4.52 -6.22 13.92
C GLY A 175 5.23 -6.70 15.18
N GLU A 176 5.31 -5.94 16.28
CA GLU A 176 5.69 -6.48 17.57
C GLU A 176 4.66 -6.18 18.65
N ALA A 177 3.83 -7.20 18.94
CA ALA A 177 3.03 -7.22 20.16
C ALA A 177 3.99 -7.48 21.34
N PHE A 178 4.25 -6.48 22.16
CA PHE A 178 4.87 -6.69 23.46
C PHE A 178 3.85 -7.32 24.41
N VAL A 179 4.21 -8.48 24.95
CA VAL A 179 3.51 -9.18 26.05
C VAL A 179 4.08 -8.70 27.37
#